data_e3dc556cad4ca595082be1df3c5b6250
#
_entry.id   e3dc556cad4ca595082be1df3c5b6250
#
_cell.length_a   1.000
_cell.length_b   1.000
_cell.length_c   1.000
_cell.angle_alpha   90.00
_cell.angle_beta   90.00
_cell.angle_gamma   90.00
#
_symmetry.space_group_name_H-M   'P 1'
#
loop_
_entity.id
_entity.type
_entity.pdbx_description
1 polymer ?
#
loop_
_entity_poly.entity_id
_entity_poly.type
_entity_poly.pdbx_seq_one_letter_code
_entity_poly.pdbx_strand_id
1 'polypeptide(L)'
;NKWVYATELRNRRKGKVKLSLFYKGKTHEAYLSHVKVQITASRKDIYLVLVYGMTEHPMMLATNKEIKSKDDVIQVAKLYFSRWKIEEYFRCKKQMFQFENFRVRKLSAINALNFYITLCMAFLAHISMKSETNALKVAIIQTAAPIKEKVCFCYYRLAKGICGILSY
;
A
#
# COMPACT_ATOMS: atom_id res chain seq x y z
N ASN A 1 -21.97 21.02 -22.35
CA ASN A 1 -21.67 20.25 -21.14
C ASN A 1 -22.83 19.29 -20.86
N LYS A 2 -22.59 17.99 -21.03
CA LYS A 2 -23.60 16.95 -20.78
C LYS A 2 -23.27 16.29 -19.44
N TRP A 3 -24.28 16.20 -18.56
CA TRP A 3 -24.17 15.39 -17.33
C TRP A 3 -24.24 13.92 -17.70
N VAL A 4 -23.28 13.15 -17.18
CA VAL A 4 -23.16 11.71 -17.45
C VAL A 4 -22.80 11.03 -16.13
N TYR A 5 -23.41 9.89 -15.83
CA TYR A 5 -23.02 9.09 -14.69
C TYR A 5 -21.59 8.54 -14.86
N ALA A 6 -20.81 8.54 -13.80
CA ALA A 6 -19.44 8.01 -13.82
C ALA A 6 -19.39 6.54 -14.28
N THR A 7 -20.41 5.76 -13.94
CA THR A 7 -20.59 4.37 -14.40
C THR A 7 -20.75 4.25 -15.91
N GLU A 8 -21.44 5.18 -16.55
CA GLU A 8 -21.54 5.21 -18.01
C GLU A 8 -20.19 5.52 -18.66
N LEU A 9 -19.44 6.48 -18.12
CA LEU A 9 -18.08 6.79 -18.60
C LEU A 9 -17.18 5.56 -18.50
N ARG A 10 -17.27 4.82 -17.39
CA ARG A 10 -16.56 3.58 -17.17
C ARG A 10 -16.91 2.53 -18.23
N ASN A 11 -18.19 2.33 -18.49
CA ASN A 11 -18.65 1.27 -19.40
C ASN A 11 -18.39 1.57 -20.88
N ARG A 12 -18.36 2.86 -21.26
CA ARG A 12 -18.11 3.31 -22.63
C ARG A 12 -16.64 3.32 -23.04
N ARG A 13 -15.72 3.23 -22.08
CA ARG A 13 -14.28 3.32 -22.31
C ARG A 13 -13.60 1.96 -22.21
N LYS A 14 -12.48 1.84 -22.90
CA LYS A 14 -11.59 0.67 -22.83
C LYS A 14 -10.21 1.12 -22.38
N GLY A 15 -9.52 0.29 -21.61
CA GLY A 15 -8.14 0.55 -21.21
C GLY A 15 -7.19 0.46 -22.40
N LYS A 16 -6.38 1.49 -22.63
CA LYS A 16 -5.39 1.55 -23.72
C LYS A 16 -3.94 1.44 -23.21
N VAL A 17 -3.70 1.71 -21.93
CA VAL A 17 -2.37 1.66 -21.33
C VAL A 17 -2.27 0.39 -20.50
N LYS A 18 -1.40 -0.54 -20.93
CA LYS A 18 -1.15 -1.79 -20.19
C LYS A 18 -0.24 -1.52 -19.00
N LEU A 19 -0.57 -2.11 -17.86
CA LEU A 19 0.20 -2.05 -16.64
C LEU A 19 0.22 -3.43 -15.96
N SER A 20 1.42 -3.95 -15.71
CA SER A 20 1.61 -5.12 -14.86
C SER A 20 1.83 -4.68 -13.42
N LEU A 21 1.05 -5.21 -12.49
CA LEU A 21 1.07 -4.87 -11.07
C LEU A 21 1.18 -6.12 -10.21
N PHE A 22 2.07 -6.09 -9.25
CA PHE A 22 2.07 -7.07 -8.18
C PHE A 22 1.15 -6.58 -7.04
N TYR A 23 0.04 -7.29 -6.83
CA TYR A 23 -0.98 -6.92 -5.86
C TYR A 23 -1.52 -8.16 -5.14
N LYS A 24 -1.57 -8.11 -3.81
CA LYS A 24 -2.02 -9.23 -2.95
C LYS A 24 -1.35 -10.57 -3.28
N GLY A 25 -0.03 -10.56 -3.49
CA GLY A 25 0.77 -11.77 -3.71
C GLY A 25 0.72 -12.34 -5.14
N LYS A 26 0.02 -11.69 -6.07
CA LYS A 26 -0.11 -12.12 -7.47
C LYS A 26 0.22 -10.98 -8.43
N THR A 27 0.71 -11.34 -9.60
CA THR A 27 0.88 -10.40 -10.70
C THR A 27 -0.43 -10.31 -11.49
N HIS A 28 -0.92 -9.09 -11.66
CA HIS A 28 -2.13 -8.78 -12.40
C HIS A 28 -1.79 -7.93 -13.62
N GLU A 29 -2.46 -8.16 -14.73
CA GLU A 29 -2.44 -7.27 -15.88
C GLU A 29 -3.65 -6.34 -15.82
N ALA A 30 -3.39 -5.05 -15.75
CA ALA A 30 -4.40 -4.02 -15.75
C ALA A 30 -4.32 -3.19 -17.04
N TYR A 31 -5.45 -2.70 -17.48
CA TYR A 31 -5.56 -1.80 -18.62
C TYR A 31 -6.15 -0.48 -18.16
N LEU A 32 -5.46 0.61 -18.43
CA LEU A 32 -5.81 1.93 -17.92
C LEU A 32 -6.34 2.84 -19.01
N SER A 33 -7.28 3.69 -18.64
CA SER A 33 -7.65 4.87 -19.43
C SER A 33 -7.90 6.04 -18.49
N HIS A 34 -7.96 7.26 -19.02
CA HIS A 34 -8.28 8.43 -18.22
C HIS A 34 -9.26 9.35 -18.95
N VAL A 35 -9.92 10.20 -18.19
CA VAL A 35 -10.78 11.25 -18.70
C VAL A 35 -10.79 12.43 -17.73
N LYS A 36 -10.70 13.64 -18.30
CA LYS A 36 -10.90 14.88 -17.56
C LYS A 36 -12.39 15.12 -17.40
N VAL A 37 -12.84 15.37 -16.18
CA VAL A 37 -14.24 15.60 -15.83
C VAL A 37 -14.36 16.76 -14.84
N GLN A 38 -15.53 17.34 -14.77
CA GLN A 38 -15.90 18.27 -13.71
C GLN A 38 -16.91 17.62 -12.80
N ILE A 39 -16.65 17.65 -11.52
CA ILE A 39 -17.56 17.14 -10.51
C ILE A 39 -18.07 18.28 -9.66
N THR A 40 -19.32 18.14 -9.18
CA THR A 40 -20.02 19.08 -8.31
C THR A 40 -20.35 20.43 -8.94
N ALA A 41 -21.14 21.21 -8.22
CA ALA A 41 -21.54 22.55 -8.63
C ALA A 41 -20.32 23.52 -8.78
N SER A 42 -19.22 23.27 -8.09
CA SER A 42 -17.99 24.10 -8.17
C SER A 42 -17.22 23.92 -9.47
N ARG A 43 -17.62 22.99 -10.36
CA ARG A 43 -16.97 22.70 -11.67
C ARG A 43 -15.46 22.57 -11.60
N LYS A 44 -14.92 22.06 -10.51
CA LYS A 44 -13.49 21.78 -10.40
C LYS A 44 -13.10 20.66 -11.35
N ASP A 45 -12.07 20.90 -12.14
CA ASP A 45 -11.48 19.89 -13.01
C ASP A 45 -10.79 18.82 -12.19
N ILE A 46 -11.13 17.58 -12.46
CA ILE A 46 -10.45 16.40 -11.95
C ILE A 46 -10.22 15.40 -13.07
N TYR A 47 -9.37 14.44 -12.83
CA TYR A 47 -9.14 13.32 -13.72
C TYR A 47 -9.67 12.04 -13.09
N LEU A 48 -10.42 11.27 -13.86
CA LEU A 48 -10.80 9.90 -13.53
C LEU A 48 -9.86 8.96 -14.27
N VAL A 49 -9.15 8.12 -13.52
CA VAL A 49 -8.37 7.00 -14.05
C VAL A 49 -9.20 5.74 -13.89
N LEU A 50 -9.48 5.07 -14.99
CA LEU A 50 -10.26 3.86 -15.07
C LEU A 50 -9.31 2.67 -15.17
N VAL A 51 -9.48 1.68 -14.30
CA VAL A 51 -8.61 0.50 -14.20
C VAL A 51 -9.44 -0.74 -14.50
N TYR A 52 -9.10 -1.43 -15.57
CA TYR A 52 -9.75 -2.66 -16.05
C TYR A 52 -8.88 -3.88 -15.79
N GLY A 53 -9.47 -5.05 -15.60
CA GLY A 53 -8.77 -6.32 -15.48
C GLY A 53 -8.32 -6.68 -14.04
N MET A 54 -8.61 -5.83 -13.04
CA MET A 54 -8.26 -6.10 -11.65
C MET A 54 -9.41 -6.70 -10.84
N THR A 55 -10.63 -6.32 -11.18
CA THR A 55 -11.87 -6.74 -10.52
C THR A 55 -12.95 -6.99 -11.57
N GLU A 56 -14.04 -7.63 -11.18
CA GLU A 56 -15.21 -7.86 -12.05
C GLU A 56 -15.69 -6.57 -12.72
N HIS A 57 -15.76 -5.48 -11.92
CA HIS A 57 -16.09 -4.17 -12.45
C HIS A 57 -14.85 -3.26 -12.49
N PRO A 58 -14.66 -2.47 -13.56
CA PRO A 58 -13.55 -1.53 -13.63
C PRO A 58 -13.55 -0.55 -12.45
N MET A 59 -12.38 -0.34 -11.86
CA MET A 59 -12.21 0.62 -10.77
C MET A 59 -12.11 2.03 -11.32
N MET A 60 -12.62 3.00 -10.56
CA MET A 60 -12.55 4.42 -10.88
C MET A 60 -11.76 5.17 -9.81
N LEU A 61 -10.64 5.74 -10.20
CA LEU A 61 -9.76 6.50 -9.31
C LEU A 61 -9.87 7.97 -9.67
N ALA A 62 -10.22 8.81 -8.70
CA ALA A 62 -10.26 10.25 -8.89
C ALA A 62 -8.95 10.91 -8.42
N THR A 63 -8.43 11.83 -9.19
CA THR A 63 -7.23 12.59 -8.85
C THR A 63 -7.34 14.04 -9.31
N ASN A 64 -6.79 14.95 -8.52
CA ASN A 64 -6.59 16.35 -8.89
C ASN A 64 -5.27 16.57 -9.63
N LYS A 65 -4.39 15.55 -9.70
CA LYS A 65 -3.17 15.61 -10.48
C LYS A 65 -3.51 15.68 -11.96
N GLU A 66 -2.96 16.68 -12.65
CA GLU A 66 -3.08 16.78 -14.10
C GLU A 66 -2.41 15.57 -14.78
N ILE A 67 -3.11 14.99 -15.76
CA ILE A 67 -2.62 13.85 -16.52
C ILE A 67 -2.28 14.32 -17.92
N LYS A 68 -0.98 14.38 -18.22
CA LYS A 68 -0.43 14.79 -19.53
C LYS A 68 0.10 13.62 -20.35
N SER A 69 0.48 12.55 -19.68
CA SER A 69 1.17 11.41 -20.29
C SER A 69 0.58 10.07 -19.87
N LYS A 70 1.00 9.00 -20.54
CA LYS A 70 0.70 7.61 -20.13
C LYS A 70 1.32 7.29 -18.75
N ASP A 71 2.49 7.85 -18.48
CA ASP A 71 3.21 7.62 -17.22
C ASP A 71 2.47 8.23 -16.04
N ASP A 72 1.80 9.37 -16.21
CA ASP A 72 0.96 9.95 -15.17
C ASP A 72 -0.21 9.04 -14.81
N VAL A 73 -0.85 8.43 -15.80
CA VAL A 73 -1.93 7.46 -15.59
C VAL A 73 -1.42 6.25 -14.79
N ILE A 74 -0.26 5.73 -15.18
CA ILE A 74 0.41 4.60 -14.50
C ILE A 74 0.76 4.99 -13.07
N GLN A 75 1.29 6.19 -12.85
CA GLN A 75 1.67 6.67 -11.52
C GLN A 75 0.47 6.77 -10.59
N VAL A 76 -0.67 7.31 -11.06
CA VAL A 76 -1.90 7.39 -10.26
C VAL A 76 -2.37 5.99 -9.86
N ALA A 77 -2.38 5.04 -10.80
CA ALA A 77 -2.76 3.66 -10.52
C ALA A 77 -1.79 3.01 -9.50
N LYS A 78 -0.47 3.14 -9.69
CA LYS A 78 0.54 2.61 -8.76
C LYS A 78 0.38 3.19 -7.35
N LEU A 79 0.14 4.50 -7.22
CA LEU A 79 -0.11 5.16 -5.92
C LEU A 79 -1.32 4.55 -5.22
N TYR A 80 -2.43 4.36 -5.94
CA TYR A 80 -3.62 3.74 -5.36
C TYR A 80 -3.34 2.32 -4.87
N PHE A 81 -2.71 1.48 -5.68
CA PHE A 81 -2.39 0.11 -5.28
C PHE A 81 -1.33 0.04 -4.19
N SER A 82 -0.48 1.06 -4.05
CA SER A 82 0.47 1.14 -2.92
C SER A 82 -0.22 1.41 -1.57
N ARG A 83 -1.46 1.91 -1.57
CA ARG A 83 -2.25 2.17 -0.36
C ARG A 83 -2.39 0.93 0.53
N TRP A 84 -2.44 -0.26 -0.08
CA TRP A 84 -2.49 -1.51 0.67
C TRP A 84 -1.29 -1.70 1.64
N LYS A 85 -0.13 -1.13 1.33
CA LYS A 85 1.04 -1.16 2.21
C LYS A 85 0.78 -0.46 3.54
N ILE A 86 -0.08 0.57 3.55
CA ILE A 86 -0.48 1.26 4.78
C ILE A 86 -1.32 0.34 5.66
N GLU A 87 -2.20 -0.45 5.08
CA GLU A 87 -3.02 -1.42 5.80
C GLU A 87 -2.14 -2.51 6.44
N GLU A 88 -1.14 -3.02 5.71
CA GLU A 88 -0.16 -3.97 6.24
C GLU A 88 0.72 -3.34 7.35
N TYR A 89 1.08 -2.06 7.22
CA TYR A 89 1.80 -1.34 8.26
C TYR A 89 0.99 -1.27 9.57
N PHE A 90 -0.29 -0.88 9.48
CA PHE A 90 -1.15 -0.85 10.67
C PHE A 90 -1.42 -2.24 11.23
N ARG A 91 -1.59 -3.24 10.37
CA ARG A 91 -1.73 -4.64 10.80
C ARG A 91 -0.49 -5.11 11.56
N CYS A 92 0.70 -4.80 11.05
CA CYS A 92 1.94 -5.11 11.73
C CYS A 92 2.03 -4.45 13.11
N LYS A 93 1.69 -3.15 13.22
CA LYS A 93 1.62 -2.45 14.51
C LYS A 93 0.68 -3.15 15.50
N LYS A 94 -0.51 -3.55 15.07
CA LYS A 94 -1.49 -4.21 15.92
C LYS A 94 -1.04 -5.60 16.37
N GLN A 95 -0.56 -6.41 15.43
CA GLN A 95 -0.25 -7.83 15.69
C GLN A 95 1.12 -8.04 16.36
N MET A 96 2.16 -7.32 15.91
CA MET A 96 3.51 -7.51 16.45
C MET A 96 3.77 -6.71 17.72
N PHE A 97 3.23 -5.50 17.80
CA PHE A 97 3.46 -4.62 18.95
C PHE A 97 2.24 -4.50 19.87
N GLN A 98 1.17 -5.26 19.58
CA GLN A 98 -0.07 -5.28 20.36
C GLN A 98 -0.59 -3.86 20.68
N PHE A 99 -0.51 -2.96 19.70
CA PHE A 99 -0.79 -1.53 19.86
C PHE A 99 -2.17 -1.23 20.45
N GLU A 100 -3.14 -2.13 20.31
CA GLU A 100 -4.49 -1.98 20.88
C GLU A 100 -4.62 -2.52 22.31
N ASN A 101 -3.60 -3.22 22.83
CA ASN A 101 -3.62 -3.86 24.14
C ASN A 101 -2.97 -3.01 25.24
N PHE A 102 -2.61 -1.76 24.94
CA PHE A 102 -2.00 -0.87 25.94
C PHE A 102 -2.99 -0.49 27.03
N ARG A 103 -2.55 -0.65 28.27
CA ARG A 103 -3.33 -0.26 29.47
C ARG A 103 -3.10 1.19 29.89
N VAL A 104 -2.40 2.00 29.08
CA VAL A 104 -2.13 3.42 29.40
C VAL A 104 -3.33 4.30 28.98
N ARG A 105 -3.70 5.22 29.87
CA ARG A 105 -4.85 6.12 29.66
C ARG A 105 -4.46 7.56 29.32
N LYS A 106 -3.24 7.98 29.67
CA LYS A 106 -2.76 9.35 29.40
C LYS A 106 -2.41 9.49 27.92
N LEU A 107 -2.94 10.51 27.27
CA LEU A 107 -2.70 10.78 25.83
C LEU A 107 -1.20 10.95 25.54
N SER A 108 -0.45 11.61 26.42
CA SER A 108 1.01 11.76 26.29
C SER A 108 1.74 10.41 26.27
N ALA A 109 1.33 9.47 27.12
CA ALA A 109 1.91 8.13 27.14
C ALA A 109 1.53 7.32 25.86
N ILE A 110 0.29 7.44 25.39
CA ILE A 110 -0.14 6.81 24.12
C ILE A 110 0.68 7.37 22.95
N ASN A 111 0.88 8.69 22.90
CA ASN A 111 1.68 9.34 21.86
C ASN A 111 3.14 8.89 21.91
N ALA A 112 3.74 8.79 23.09
CA ALA A 112 5.10 8.30 23.27
C ALA A 112 5.24 6.84 22.79
N LEU A 113 4.33 5.96 23.17
CA LEU A 113 4.30 4.57 22.70
C LEU A 113 4.15 4.48 21.19
N ASN A 114 3.23 5.26 20.60
CA ASN A 114 3.07 5.31 19.16
C ASN A 114 4.33 5.79 18.43
N PHE A 115 5.04 6.76 19.01
CA PHE A 115 6.32 7.25 18.51
C PHE A 115 7.38 6.13 18.52
N TYR A 116 7.57 5.44 19.65
CA TYR A 116 8.53 4.34 19.75
C TYR A 116 8.22 3.19 18.78
N ILE A 117 6.95 2.79 18.68
CA ILE A 117 6.55 1.78 17.68
C ILE A 117 6.86 2.25 16.27
N THR A 118 6.65 3.54 15.98
CA THR A 118 6.98 4.10 14.66
C THR A 118 8.48 4.05 14.38
N LEU A 119 9.33 4.30 15.36
CA LEU A 119 10.78 4.12 15.27
C LEU A 119 11.16 2.65 15.02
N CYS A 120 10.55 1.71 15.75
CA CYS A 120 10.76 0.28 15.51
C CYS A 120 10.36 -0.11 14.07
N MET A 121 9.22 0.37 13.58
CA MET A 121 8.78 0.12 12.22
C MET A 121 9.73 0.74 11.18
N ALA A 122 10.27 1.94 11.43
CA ALA A 122 11.26 2.56 10.57
C ALA A 122 12.57 1.76 10.54
N PHE A 123 13.01 1.23 11.68
CA PHE A 123 14.15 0.34 11.76
C PHE A 123 13.93 -0.96 10.96
N LEU A 124 12.77 -1.61 11.12
CA LEU A 124 12.42 -2.80 10.34
C LEU A 124 12.40 -2.48 8.84
N ALA A 125 11.87 -1.32 8.44
CA ALA A 125 11.89 -0.87 7.06
C ALA A 125 13.33 -0.72 6.56
N HIS A 126 14.19 -0.07 7.31
CA HIS A 126 15.61 0.11 6.96
C HIS A 126 16.32 -1.24 6.75
N ILE A 127 16.15 -2.19 7.68
CA ILE A 127 16.74 -3.53 7.54
C ILE A 127 16.12 -4.27 6.33
N SER A 128 14.83 -4.14 6.08
CA SER A 128 14.17 -4.79 4.95
C SER A 128 14.72 -4.36 3.59
N MET A 129 15.18 -3.10 3.51
CA MET A 129 15.76 -2.52 2.28
C MET A 129 17.23 -2.93 2.04
N LYS A 130 17.91 -3.53 3.02
CA LYS A 130 19.26 -4.07 2.84
C LYS A 130 19.23 -5.23 1.84
N SER A 131 20.36 -5.47 1.16
CA SER A 131 20.50 -6.61 0.26
C SER A 131 20.20 -7.92 0.97
N GLU A 132 19.81 -8.94 0.22
CA GLU A 132 19.51 -10.28 0.78
C GLU A 132 20.77 -10.96 1.36
N THR A 133 21.96 -10.49 0.95
CA THR A 133 23.25 -10.97 1.45
C THR A 133 23.77 -10.16 2.65
N ASN A 134 23.05 -9.15 3.13
CA ASN A 134 23.47 -8.37 4.28
C ASN A 134 23.50 -9.24 5.54
N ALA A 135 24.69 -9.34 6.17
CA ALA A 135 24.93 -10.23 7.30
C ALA A 135 23.94 -10.04 8.46
N LEU A 136 23.61 -8.79 8.80
CA LEU A 136 22.63 -8.49 9.86
C LEU A 136 21.23 -8.98 9.47
N LYS A 137 20.79 -8.70 8.25
CA LYS A 137 19.48 -9.16 7.76
C LYS A 137 19.38 -10.67 7.77
N VAL A 138 20.43 -11.35 7.29
CA VAL A 138 20.51 -12.82 7.26
C VAL A 138 20.44 -13.40 8.68
N ALA A 139 21.24 -12.88 9.61
CA ALA A 139 21.25 -13.34 11.00
C ALA A 139 19.87 -13.19 11.67
N ILE A 140 19.23 -12.04 11.50
CA ILE A 140 17.87 -11.79 12.02
C ILE A 140 16.85 -12.77 11.44
N ILE A 141 16.92 -13.02 10.13
CA ILE A 141 15.96 -13.92 9.46
C ILE A 141 16.19 -15.38 9.86
N GLN A 142 17.44 -15.80 10.06
CA GLN A 142 17.79 -17.15 10.51
C GLN A 142 17.31 -17.44 11.93
N THR A 143 17.33 -16.43 12.81
CA THR A 143 16.82 -16.57 14.20
C THR A 143 15.29 -16.58 14.25
N ALA A 144 14.61 -16.08 13.23
CA ALA A 144 13.16 -16.11 13.17
C ALA A 144 12.64 -17.55 12.98
N ALA A 145 11.67 -17.96 13.78
CA ALA A 145 10.99 -19.23 13.59
C ALA A 145 10.47 -19.37 12.14
N PRO A 146 10.57 -20.56 11.52
CA PRO A 146 10.15 -20.76 10.14
C PRO A 146 8.67 -20.42 9.97
N ILE A 147 8.38 -19.53 9.02
CA ILE A 147 7.02 -19.19 8.64
C ILE A 147 6.62 -20.15 7.51
N LYS A 148 5.57 -20.93 7.72
CA LYS A 148 5.09 -21.96 6.77
C LYS A 148 4.61 -21.37 5.44
N GLU A 149 4.22 -20.10 5.41
CA GLU A 149 3.72 -19.42 4.22
C GLU A 149 4.74 -18.40 3.69
N LYS A 150 4.76 -18.23 2.37
CA LYS A 150 5.56 -17.20 1.71
C LYS A 150 4.98 -15.82 2.03
N VAL A 151 5.48 -15.18 3.08
CA VAL A 151 5.03 -13.87 3.51
C VAL A 151 5.67 -12.81 2.63
N CYS A 152 4.85 -12.09 1.84
CA CYS A 152 5.31 -11.00 1.00
C CYS A 152 5.80 -9.78 1.79
N PHE A 153 5.38 -9.65 3.05
CA PHE A 153 5.74 -8.56 3.95
C PHE A 153 6.74 -9.04 5.00
N CYS A 154 8.02 -8.80 4.73
CA CYS A 154 9.12 -9.36 5.53
C CYS A 154 9.22 -8.81 6.96
N TYR A 155 8.52 -7.74 7.32
CA TYR A 155 8.57 -7.11 8.65
C TYR A 155 8.21 -8.08 9.79
N TYR A 156 7.25 -8.97 9.57
CA TYR A 156 6.90 -9.99 10.56
C TYR A 156 8.08 -10.92 10.89
N ARG A 157 8.83 -11.36 9.86
CA ARG A 157 10.00 -12.20 10.05
C ARG A 157 11.12 -11.45 10.75
N LEU A 158 11.39 -10.23 10.34
CA LEU A 158 12.40 -9.38 10.95
C LEU A 158 12.07 -9.10 12.42
N ALA A 159 10.84 -8.73 12.73
CA ALA A 159 10.41 -8.49 14.12
C ALA A 159 10.55 -9.73 14.99
N LYS A 160 10.11 -10.90 14.50
CA LYS A 160 10.26 -12.18 15.22
C LYS A 160 11.73 -12.56 15.44
N GLY A 161 12.58 -12.37 14.43
CA GLY A 161 14.02 -12.63 14.55
C GLY A 161 14.68 -11.73 15.59
N ILE A 162 14.35 -10.43 15.59
CA ILE A 162 14.86 -9.48 16.60
C ILE A 162 14.39 -9.89 18.01
N CYS A 163 13.11 -10.20 18.18
CA CYS A 163 12.60 -10.70 19.45
C CYS A 163 13.35 -11.97 19.89
N GLY A 164 13.61 -12.91 18.98
CA GLY A 164 14.39 -14.12 19.27
C GLY A 164 15.81 -13.80 19.74
N ILE A 165 16.48 -12.83 19.13
CA ILE A 165 17.83 -12.40 19.53
C ILE A 165 17.82 -11.73 20.92
N LEU A 166 16.81 -10.91 21.20
CA LEU A 166 16.72 -10.15 22.46
C LEU A 166 16.13 -10.96 23.64
N SER A 167 15.61 -12.16 23.38
CA SER A 167 15.03 -13.04 24.42
C SER A 167 16.04 -14.00 25.05
N TYR A 168 17.31 -13.88 24.66
CA TYR A 168 18.44 -14.59 25.24
C TYR A 168 19.13 -13.62 26.28
#